data_bf06bdadfd255ec1a598392338aca0e3
#
_entry.id   bf06bdadfd255ec1a598392338aca0e3
#
_cell.length_a   1.000
_cell.length_b   1.000
_cell.length_c   1.000
_cell.angle_alpha   90.00
_cell.angle_beta   90.00
_cell.angle_gamma   90.00
#
_symmetry.space_group_name_H-M   'P 1'
#
loop_
_entity.id
_entity.type
_entity.pdbx_description
1 polymer ?
#
loop_
_entity_poly.entity_id
_entity_poly.type
_entity_poly.pdbx_seq_one_letter_code
_entity_poly.pdbx_strand_id
1 'polypeptide(L)'
;TQVQEEELFKYLETHDKQLLLMIKFVSYNFLRPIEVCRLQIKDINFEERQLVVDAKNQLQKTKIIPELLFKEIEHLKGTNPNYFLFAPQGVESWETNESNKRDYWTKRFKKVKEVFGMGSEYGIYSFRHTFITKLYRQLRKTLTPHETKSQLMLITGHTTFTALDKYLRDIDTELPADYSNLILQASR
;
A
#
# COMPACT_ATOMS: atom_id res chain seq x y z
N THR A 1 -12.79 -4.12 -10.44
CA THR A 1 -13.30 -5.31 -9.71
C THR A 1 -12.15 -6.20 -9.24
N GLN A 2 -12.42 -7.17 -8.36
CA GLN A 2 -11.39 -8.13 -7.90
C GLN A 2 -10.85 -8.94 -9.08
N VAL A 3 -11.67 -9.36 -9.99
CA VAL A 3 -11.28 -10.10 -11.20
C VAL A 3 -10.30 -9.28 -12.05
N GLN A 4 -10.56 -8.00 -12.27
CA GLN A 4 -9.66 -7.13 -13.03
C GLN A 4 -8.29 -6.95 -12.35
N GLU A 5 -8.24 -6.95 -11.02
CA GLU A 5 -6.99 -6.85 -10.28
C GLU A 5 -6.15 -8.14 -10.42
N GLU A 6 -6.77 -9.31 -10.30
CA GLU A 6 -6.10 -10.59 -10.48
C GLU A 6 -5.56 -10.74 -11.91
N GLU A 7 -6.35 -10.36 -12.92
CA GLU A 7 -5.92 -10.35 -14.32
C GLU A 7 -4.76 -9.38 -14.57
N LEU A 8 -4.80 -8.19 -13.97
CA LEU A 8 -3.73 -7.21 -14.07
C LEU A 8 -2.43 -7.73 -13.42
N PHE A 9 -2.52 -8.34 -12.24
CA PHE A 9 -1.34 -8.90 -11.59
C PHE A 9 -0.73 -10.04 -12.42
N LYS A 10 -1.57 -10.95 -12.93
CA LYS A 10 -1.14 -12.03 -13.81
C LYS A 10 -0.50 -11.51 -15.11
N TYR A 11 -1.05 -10.48 -15.69
CA TYR A 11 -0.46 -9.81 -16.85
C TYR A 11 0.92 -9.24 -16.52
N LEU A 12 1.06 -8.54 -15.40
CA LEU A 12 2.32 -7.94 -14.99
C LEU A 12 3.38 -8.98 -14.62
N GLU A 13 3.01 -10.16 -14.11
CA GLU A 13 3.94 -11.26 -13.86
C GLU A 13 4.72 -11.70 -15.09
N THR A 14 4.11 -11.58 -16.26
CA THR A 14 4.73 -11.96 -17.54
C THR A 14 5.32 -10.80 -18.31
N HIS A 15 4.77 -9.59 -18.15
CA HIS A 15 5.13 -8.43 -18.99
C HIS A 15 5.96 -7.37 -18.27
N ASP A 16 5.80 -7.22 -16.94
CA ASP A 16 6.50 -6.19 -16.17
C ASP A 16 6.58 -6.52 -14.68
N LYS A 17 7.45 -7.46 -14.33
CA LYS A 17 7.65 -7.90 -12.94
C LYS A 17 8.07 -6.77 -12.00
N GLN A 18 8.83 -5.81 -12.51
CA GLN A 18 9.31 -4.70 -11.67
C GLN A 18 8.19 -3.72 -11.32
N LEU A 19 7.31 -3.41 -12.28
CA LEU A 19 6.10 -2.63 -12.00
C LEU A 19 5.15 -3.40 -11.07
N LEU A 20 5.03 -4.71 -11.24
CA LEU A 20 4.26 -5.54 -10.33
C LEU A 20 4.81 -5.47 -8.90
N LEU A 21 6.12 -5.60 -8.73
CA LEU A 21 6.75 -5.50 -7.41
C LEU A 21 6.51 -4.11 -6.79
N MET A 22 6.62 -3.04 -7.58
CA MET A 22 6.29 -1.69 -7.10
C MET A 22 4.83 -1.58 -6.64
N ILE A 23 3.88 -2.12 -7.42
CA ILE A 23 2.47 -2.15 -7.05
C ILE A 23 2.26 -2.98 -5.77
N LYS A 24 2.96 -4.09 -5.59
CA LYS A 24 2.90 -4.91 -4.38
C LYS A 24 3.41 -4.14 -3.14
N PHE A 25 4.45 -3.32 -3.25
CA PHE A 25 4.87 -2.44 -2.14
C PHE A 25 3.79 -1.41 -1.78
N VAL A 26 3.11 -0.84 -2.78
CA VAL A 26 1.98 0.07 -2.54
C VAL A 26 0.78 -0.65 -1.92
N SER A 27 0.49 -1.89 -2.35
CA SER A 27 -0.66 -2.69 -1.94
C SER A 27 -0.48 -3.36 -0.58
N TYR A 28 0.66 -4.05 -0.37
CA TYR A 28 0.86 -4.94 0.77
C TYR A 28 1.65 -4.29 1.90
N ASN A 29 2.53 -3.35 1.58
CA ASN A 29 3.27 -2.58 2.57
C ASN A 29 2.66 -1.19 2.81
N PHE A 30 1.62 -0.86 2.05
CA PHE A 30 0.87 0.40 2.17
C PHE A 30 1.75 1.64 2.06
N LEU A 31 2.77 1.62 1.19
CA LEU A 31 3.58 2.79 0.90
C LEU A 31 2.90 3.69 -0.13
N ARG A 32 3.17 4.98 -0.06
CA ARG A 32 2.83 5.88 -1.16
C ARG A 32 3.78 5.64 -2.34
N PRO A 33 3.33 5.77 -3.60
CA PRO A 33 4.23 5.59 -4.76
C PRO A 33 5.53 6.38 -4.68
N ILE A 34 5.50 7.61 -4.15
CA ILE A 34 6.70 8.42 -3.97
C ILE A 34 7.66 7.84 -2.92
N GLU A 35 7.13 7.24 -1.86
CA GLU A 35 7.92 6.56 -0.83
C GLU A 35 8.60 5.33 -1.44
N VAL A 36 7.89 4.56 -2.28
CA VAL A 36 8.47 3.42 -3.01
C VAL A 36 9.58 3.87 -3.96
N CYS A 37 9.40 4.99 -4.67
CA CYS A 37 10.43 5.52 -5.56
C CYS A 37 11.74 5.93 -4.86
N ARG A 38 11.69 6.19 -3.56
CA ARG A 38 12.86 6.58 -2.75
C ARG A 38 13.63 5.40 -2.19
N LEU A 39 12.99 4.21 -2.09
CA LEU A 39 13.58 3.05 -1.43
C LEU A 39 14.90 2.66 -2.05
N GLN A 40 15.92 2.58 -1.19
CA GLN A 40 17.23 2.03 -1.48
C GLN A 40 17.44 0.74 -0.70
N ILE A 41 18.41 -0.05 -1.09
CA ILE A 41 18.75 -1.31 -0.41
C ILE A 41 19.10 -1.07 1.06
N LYS A 42 19.79 0.03 1.40
CA LYS A 42 20.12 0.40 2.78
C LYS A 42 18.93 0.65 3.68
N ASP A 43 17.75 0.94 3.12
CA ASP A 43 16.52 1.20 3.87
C ASP A 43 15.86 -0.11 4.32
N ILE A 44 16.36 -1.27 3.88
CA ILE A 44 15.83 -2.60 4.16
C ILE A 44 16.73 -3.32 5.16
N ASN A 45 16.17 -3.65 6.32
CA ASN A 45 16.78 -4.60 7.26
C ASN A 45 16.30 -6.01 6.90
N PHE A 46 17.14 -6.77 6.21
CA PHE A 46 16.82 -8.12 5.74
C PHE A 46 16.75 -9.14 6.90
N GLU A 47 17.42 -8.91 8.03
CA GLU A 47 17.38 -9.82 9.18
C GLU A 47 16.03 -9.71 9.91
N GLU A 48 15.59 -8.48 10.15
CA GLU A 48 14.36 -8.18 10.89
C GLU A 48 13.12 -8.09 9.98
N ARG A 49 13.28 -8.20 8.67
CA ARG A 49 12.23 -7.97 7.67
C ARG A 49 11.52 -6.62 7.87
N GLN A 50 12.32 -5.59 8.02
CA GLN A 50 11.83 -4.23 8.24
C GLN A 50 12.35 -3.30 7.16
N LEU A 51 11.61 -2.24 6.93
CA LEU A 51 12.07 -1.12 6.11
C LEU A 51 11.88 0.20 6.84
N VAL A 52 12.78 1.13 6.58
CA VAL A 52 12.72 2.50 7.06
C VAL A 52 12.22 3.39 5.93
N VAL A 53 11.20 4.17 6.20
CA VAL A 53 10.58 5.07 5.22
C VAL A 53 10.73 6.51 5.69
N ASP A 54 11.32 7.35 4.85
CA ASP A 54 11.32 8.79 5.07
C ASP A 54 9.94 9.36 4.74
N ALA A 55 9.18 9.70 5.75
CA ALA A 55 7.92 10.38 5.59
C ALA A 55 8.16 11.90 5.51
N LYS A 56 7.58 12.55 4.49
CA LYS A 56 7.66 14.00 4.32
C LYS A 56 7.21 14.70 5.60
N ASN A 57 8.11 15.49 6.22
CA ASN A 57 7.88 16.25 7.45
C ASN A 57 7.61 15.42 8.73
N GLN A 58 8.04 14.17 8.81
CA GLN A 58 7.89 13.32 10.00
C GLN A 58 9.18 12.54 10.24
N LEU A 59 9.34 12.09 11.51
CA LEU A 59 10.36 11.10 11.88
C LEU A 59 10.27 9.87 10.98
N GLN A 60 11.42 9.26 10.70
CA GLN A 60 11.51 8.00 9.97
C GLN A 60 10.53 6.97 10.55
N LYS A 61 9.83 6.27 9.68
CA LYS A 61 8.91 5.20 10.07
C LYS A 61 9.51 3.86 9.75
N THR A 62 9.62 3.01 10.75
CA THR A 62 9.93 1.59 10.55
C THR A 62 8.65 0.82 10.28
N LYS A 63 8.65 -0.02 9.26
CA LYS A 63 7.54 -0.89 8.89
C LYS A 63 8.01 -2.33 8.73
N ILE A 64 7.18 -3.26 9.12
CA ILE A 64 7.38 -4.68 8.80
C ILE A 64 7.15 -4.88 7.29
N ILE A 65 7.99 -5.67 6.66
CA ILE A 65 7.77 -6.17 5.31
C ILE A 65 7.01 -7.50 5.46
N PRO A 66 5.76 -7.61 4.96
CA PRO A 66 5.04 -8.87 5.00
C PRO A 66 5.83 -9.99 4.34
N GLU A 67 5.76 -11.20 4.89
CA GLU A 67 6.56 -12.33 4.42
C GLU A 67 6.37 -12.60 2.92
N LEU A 68 5.12 -12.50 2.44
CA LEU A 68 4.82 -12.70 1.01
C LEU A 68 5.53 -11.70 0.09
N LEU A 69 5.82 -10.48 0.58
CA LEU A 69 6.55 -9.47 -0.15
C LEU A 69 8.06 -9.62 0.06
N PHE A 70 8.47 -10.02 1.25
CA PHE A 70 9.89 -10.23 1.59
C PHE A 70 10.54 -11.31 0.72
N LYS A 71 9.83 -12.41 0.46
CA LYS A 71 10.29 -13.50 -0.42
C LYS A 71 10.66 -13.03 -1.84
N GLU A 72 10.05 -11.94 -2.30
CA GLU A 72 10.35 -11.40 -3.62
C GLU A 72 11.64 -10.56 -3.65
N ILE A 73 12.14 -10.12 -2.49
CA ILE A 73 13.31 -9.23 -2.39
C ILE A 73 14.46 -9.80 -1.56
N GLU A 74 14.29 -10.91 -0.86
CA GLU A 74 15.32 -11.48 0.04
C GLU A 74 16.63 -11.80 -0.69
N HIS A 75 16.56 -12.14 -1.98
CA HIS A 75 17.72 -12.39 -2.84
C HIS A 75 18.59 -11.12 -3.07
N LEU A 76 18.08 -9.94 -2.75
CA LEU A 76 18.81 -8.67 -2.87
C LEU A 76 19.74 -8.41 -1.67
N LYS A 77 19.71 -9.26 -0.64
CA LYS A 77 20.61 -9.17 0.50
C LYS A 77 22.08 -9.19 0.01
N GLY A 78 22.86 -8.20 0.47
CA GLY A 78 24.26 -8.04 0.04
C GLY A 78 24.45 -7.22 -1.24
N THR A 79 23.38 -6.78 -1.88
CA THR A 79 23.47 -5.81 -3.00
C THR A 79 23.97 -4.45 -2.49
N ASN A 80 24.52 -3.64 -3.38
CA ASN A 80 25.01 -2.29 -3.05
C ASN A 80 23.94 -1.48 -2.31
N PRO A 81 24.23 -1.00 -1.09
CA PRO A 81 23.25 -0.33 -0.24
C PRO A 81 22.68 0.96 -0.82
N ASN A 82 23.39 1.61 -1.74
CA ASN A 82 22.96 2.87 -2.36
C ASN A 82 22.14 2.67 -3.65
N TYR A 83 21.94 1.44 -4.10
CA TYR A 83 21.07 1.18 -5.24
C TYR A 83 19.60 1.39 -4.87
N PHE A 84 18.86 1.98 -5.82
CA PHE A 84 17.42 2.08 -5.71
C PHE A 84 16.78 0.73 -6.01
N LEU A 85 15.77 0.36 -5.21
CA LEU A 85 15.01 -0.86 -5.43
C LEU A 85 14.19 -0.79 -6.74
N PHE A 86 13.81 0.41 -7.13
CA PHE A 86 12.96 0.69 -8.29
C PHE A 86 13.59 1.71 -9.23
N ALA A 87 14.67 1.34 -9.88
CA ALA A 87 15.24 2.09 -11.00
C ALA A 87 14.78 1.50 -12.36
N PRO A 88 14.99 2.18 -13.51
CA PRO A 88 14.42 1.78 -14.80
C PRO A 88 14.75 0.37 -15.26
N GLN A 89 15.95 -0.12 -15.00
CA GLN A 89 16.43 -1.43 -15.46
C GLN A 89 16.46 -2.49 -14.36
N GLY A 90 16.02 -2.14 -13.14
CA GLY A 90 16.04 -3.06 -12.01
C GLY A 90 16.56 -2.40 -10.74
N VAL A 91 17.41 -3.12 -9.99
CA VAL A 91 18.05 -2.61 -8.76
C VAL A 91 19.40 -2.02 -9.14
N GLU A 92 19.46 -0.68 -9.22
CA GLU A 92 20.65 0.02 -9.68
C GLU A 92 20.73 1.47 -9.14
N SER A 93 21.81 2.17 -9.46
CA SER A 93 21.89 3.62 -9.23
C SER A 93 20.90 4.36 -10.14
N TRP A 94 20.27 5.41 -9.63
CA TRP A 94 19.37 6.23 -10.44
C TRP A 94 19.47 7.70 -10.04
N GLU A 95 20.34 8.41 -10.70
CA GLU A 95 20.60 9.83 -10.45
C GLU A 95 19.59 10.70 -11.18
N THR A 96 18.46 10.94 -10.56
CA THR A 96 17.42 11.88 -11.00
C THR A 96 16.59 12.35 -9.82
N ASN A 97 15.84 13.43 -9.99
CA ASN A 97 14.98 13.94 -8.95
C ASN A 97 13.75 13.05 -8.73
N GLU A 98 13.10 13.21 -7.56
CA GLU A 98 11.96 12.39 -7.14
C GLU A 98 10.75 12.52 -8.09
N SER A 99 10.51 13.72 -8.64
CA SER A 99 9.41 13.93 -9.59
C SER A 99 9.59 13.10 -10.84
N ASN A 100 10.82 13.08 -11.39
CA ASN A 100 11.14 12.26 -12.56
C ASN A 100 10.98 10.76 -12.25
N LYS A 101 11.40 10.30 -11.06
CA LYS A 101 11.20 8.91 -10.64
C LYS A 101 9.72 8.54 -10.62
N ARG A 102 8.90 9.35 -9.96
CA ARG A 102 7.45 9.14 -9.92
C ARG A 102 6.81 9.18 -11.31
N ASP A 103 7.20 10.14 -12.14
CA ASP A 103 6.63 10.31 -13.47
C ASP A 103 7.00 9.15 -14.39
N TYR A 104 8.21 8.59 -14.26
CA TYR A 104 8.62 7.37 -14.97
C TYR A 104 7.65 6.22 -14.68
N TRP A 105 7.38 5.92 -13.41
CA TRP A 105 6.50 4.84 -13.01
C TRP A 105 5.04 5.11 -13.39
N THR A 106 4.61 6.36 -13.30
CA THR A 106 3.28 6.78 -13.75
C THR A 106 3.09 6.53 -15.25
N LYS A 107 4.07 6.91 -16.07
CA LYS A 107 4.05 6.66 -17.52
C LYS A 107 4.12 5.16 -17.85
N ARG A 108 4.91 4.39 -17.09
CA ARG A 108 5.01 2.94 -17.26
C ARG A 108 3.66 2.27 -16.95
N PHE A 109 2.99 2.65 -15.87
CA PHE A 109 1.67 2.16 -15.52
C PHE A 109 0.57 2.63 -16.50
N LYS A 110 0.71 3.81 -17.11
CA LYS A 110 -0.23 4.29 -18.13
C LYS A 110 -0.40 3.31 -19.27
N LYS A 111 0.68 2.69 -19.74
CA LYS A 111 0.63 1.66 -20.80
C LYS A 111 -0.21 0.45 -20.39
N VAL A 112 -0.12 0.04 -19.14
CA VAL A 112 -0.93 -1.06 -18.59
C VAL A 112 -2.40 -0.67 -18.52
N LYS A 113 -2.69 0.56 -18.11
CA LYS A 113 -4.08 1.08 -18.10
C LYS A 113 -4.72 1.05 -19.49
N GLU A 114 -3.97 1.39 -20.52
CA GLU A 114 -4.46 1.33 -21.91
C GLU A 114 -4.84 -0.09 -22.32
N VAL A 115 -4.04 -1.10 -21.93
CA VAL A 115 -4.34 -2.52 -22.18
C VAL A 115 -5.63 -2.97 -21.49
N PHE A 116 -5.88 -2.49 -20.28
CA PHE A 116 -7.03 -2.88 -19.46
C PHE A 116 -8.24 -1.94 -19.57
N GLY A 117 -8.18 -0.93 -20.44
CA GLY A 117 -9.27 0.04 -20.59
C GLY A 117 -9.58 0.82 -19.31
N MET A 118 -8.58 1.04 -18.46
CA MET A 118 -8.75 1.73 -17.17
C MET A 118 -8.77 3.25 -17.37
N GLY A 119 -9.71 3.93 -16.72
CA GLY A 119 -9.87 5.38 -16.79
C GLY A 119 -8.74 6.19 -16.14
N SER A 120 -8.82 7.51 -16.29
CA SER A 120 -7.82 8.46 -15.76
C SER A 120 -7.78 8.51 -14.23
N GLU A 121 -8.89 8.16 -13.57
CA GLU A 121 -9.05 8.10 -12.11
C GLU A 121 -8.20 7.03 -11.45
N TYR A 122 -7.79 6.01 -12.21
CA TYR A 122 -6.91 4.95 -11.71
C TYR A 122 -5.44 5.32 -11.84
N GLY A 123 -4.70 5.14 -10.76
CA GLY A 123 -3.27 5.31 -10.69
C GLY A 123 -2.63 4.26 -9.79
N ILE A 124 -1.30 4.20 -9.73
CA ILE A 124 -0.59 3.29 -8.80
C ILE A 124 -1.07 3.52 -7.35
N TYR A 125 -1.40 4.74 -6.97
CA TYR A 125 -1.91 5.06 -5.64
C TYR A 125 -3.28 4.42 -5.33
N SER A 126 -4.08 4.13 -6.35
CA SER A 126 -5.40 3.49 -6.18
C SER A 126 -5.30 2.10 -5.56
N PHE A 127 -4.20 1.37 -5.80
CA PHE A 127 -3.97 0.08 -5.18
C PHE A 127 -3.86 0.17 -3.65
N ARG A 128 -3.28 1.24 -3.12
CA ARG A 128 -3.24 1.47 -1.68
C ARG A 128 -4.65 1.58 -1.10
N HIS A 129 -5.54 2.35 -1.74
CA HIS A 129 -6.93 2.47 -1.33
C HIS A 129 -7.65 1.13 -1.36
N THR A 130 -7.53 0.42 -2.47
CA THR A 130 -8.18 -0.89 -2.66
C THR A 130 -7.77 -1.87 -1.57
N PHE A 131 -6.47 -1.98 -1.27
CA PHE A 131 -5.98 -2.94 -0.29
C PHE A 131 -6.25 -2.54 1.16
N ILE A 132 -6.26 -1.24 1.49
CA ILE A 132 -6.74 -0.77 2.79
C ILE A 132 -8.21 -1.16 2.99
N THR A 133 -9.06 -0.94 1.99
CA THR A 133 -10.48 -1.31 2.03
C THR A 133 -10.68 -2.82 2.18
N LYS A 134 -9.92 -3.64 1.42
CA LYS A 134 -9.98 -5.10 1.52
C LYS A 134 -9.59 -5.58 2.93
N LEU A 135 -8.48 -5.05 3.46
CA LEU A 135 -8.00 -5.41 4.78
C LEU A 135 -8.98 -4.97 5.88
N TYR A 136 -9.55 -3.77 5.76
CA TYR A 136 -10.61 -3.31 6.66
C TYR A 136 -11.78 -4.30 6.69
N ARG A 137 -12.34 -4.65 5.53
CA ARG A 137 -13.44 -5.61 5.45
C ARG A 137 -13.09 -6.98 6.01
N GLN A 138 -11.86 -7.43 5.84
CA GLN A 138 -11.41 -8.71 6.39
C GLN A 138 -11.32 -8.66 7.92
N LEU A 139 -10.75 -7.61 8.49
CA LEU A 139 -10.65 -7.41 9.94
C LEU A 139 -12.03 -7.25 10.59
N ARG A 140 -12.97 -6.58 9.90
CA ARG A 140 -14.36 -6.39 10.37
C ARG A 140 -15.15 -7.70 10.54
N LYS A 141 -14.68 -8.80 9.97
CA LYS A 141 -15.33 -10.11 10.19
C LYS A 141 -15.20 -10.62 11.61
N THR A 142 -14.19 -10.17 12.34
CA THR A 142 -13.86 -10.68 13.70
C THR A 142 -13.67 -9.58 14.75
N LEU A 143 -13.47 -8.33 14.32
CA LEU A 143 -13.18 -7.21 15.22
C LEU A 143 -14.29 -6.15 15.17
N THR A 144 -14.43 -5.40 16.24
CA THR A 144 -15.27 -4.20 16.28
C THR A 144 -14.72 -3.11 15.35
N PRO A 145 -15.52 -2.10 14.97
CA PRO A 145 -15.04 -0.99 14.14
C PRO A 145 -13.81 -0.29 14.71
N HIS A 146 -13.81 -0.01 16.02
CA HIS A 146 -12.71 0.67 16.70
C HIS A 146 -11.42 -0.17 16.72
N GLU A 147 -11.51 -1.44 17.07
CA GLU A 147 -10.37 -2.38 17.05
C GLU A 147 -9.80 -2.53 15.63
N THR A 148 -10.69 -2.65 14.64
CA THR A 148 -10.30 -2.73 13.23
C THR A 148 -9.52 -1.50 12.80
N LYS A 149 -10.00 -0.29 13.11
CA LYS A 149 -9.28 0.95 12.77
C LYS A 149 -7.94 1.04 13.49
N SER A 150 -7.89 0.68 14.77
CA SER A 150 -6.66 0.69 15.56
C SER A 150 -5.61 -0.26 14.97
N GLN A 151 -6.01 -1.49 14.64
CA GLN A 151 -5.11 -2.46 14.02
C GLN A 151 -4.68 -2.04 12.61
N LEU A 152 -5.61 -1.50 11.82
CA LEU A 152 -5.33 -1.03 10.48
C LEU A 152 -4.36 0.16 10.48
N MET A 153 -4.44 1.05 11.46
CA MET A 153 -3.47 2.14 11.64
C MET A 153 -2.05 1.63 11.86
N LEU A 154 -1.87 0.61 12.69
CA LEU A 154 -0.56 -0.01 12.91
C LEU A 154 0.01 -0.59 11.62
N ILE A 155 -0.81 -1.33 10.87
CA ILE A 155 -0.40 -1.99 9.62
C ILE A 155 -0.05 -0.94 8.54
N THR A 156 -0.92 0.05 8.35
CA THR A 156 -0.79 1.03 7.27
C THR A 156 0.16 2.17 7.60
N GLY A 157 0.48 2.35 8.89
CA GLY A 157 1.33 3.44 9.39
C GLY A 157 0.65 4.81 9.44
N HIS A 158 -0.69 4.85 9.53
CA HIS A 158 -1.42 6.10 9.81
C HIS A 158 -1.27 6.47 11.29
N THR A 159 -1.05 7.75 11.55
CA THR A 159 -0.87 8.28 12.91
C THR A 159 -2.16 8.81 13.53
N THR A 160 -3.20 9.01 12.74
CA THR A 160 -4.50 9.52 13.18
C THR A 160 -5.65 8.76 12.50
N PHE A 161 -6.76 8.60 13.22
CA PHE A 161 -8.00 8.07 12.65
C PHE A 161 -8.49 8.91 11.46
N THR A 162 -8.43 10.23 11.56
CA THR A 162 -8.82 11.14 10.47
C THR A 162 -8.05 10.87 9.17
N ALA A 163 -6.76 10.53 9.25
CA ALA A 163 -5.97 10.19 8.08
C ALA A 163 -6.39 8.85 7.48
N LEU A 164 -6.77 7.87 8.31
CA LEU A 164 -7.29 6.58 7.89
C LEU A 164 -8.72 6.69 7.32
N ASP A 165 -9.58 7.48 7.93
CA ASP A 165 -11.00 7.63 7.56
C ASP A 165 -11.17 8.12 6.11
N LYS A 166 -10.18 8.83 5.55
CA LYS A 166 -10.18 9.20 4.13
C LYS A 166 -10.24 8.00 3.18
N TYR A 167 -9.78 6.84 3.63
CA TYR A 167 -9.82 5.59 2.86
C TYR A 167 -11.08 4.78 3.14
N LEU A 168 -11.81 5.09 4.21
CA LEU A 168 -12.94 4.30 4.72
C LEU A 168 -14.30 4.98 4.53
N ARG A 169 -14.35 6.20 3.98
CA ARG A 169 -15.57 7.04 3.90
C ARG A 169 -16.81 6.32 3.39
N ASP A 170 -16.63 5.45 2.38
CA ASP A 170 -17.74 4.80 1.71
C ASP A 170 -18.07 3.41 2.26
N ILE A 171 -17.29 2.94 3.26
CA ILE A 171 -17.41 1.56 3.76
C ILE A 171 -17.57 1.46 5.28
N ASP A 172 -17.38 2.56 6.01
CA ASP A 172 -17.43 2.60 7.47
C ASP A 172 -18.80 3.11 8.01
N THR A 173 -19.83 3.09 7.18
CA THR A 173 -21.20 3.40 7.59
C THR A 173 -21.85 2.17 8.20
N GLU A 174 -21.65 1.99 9.51
CA GLU A 174 -22.38 0.99 10.28
C GLU A 174 -23.62 1.64 10.89
N LEU A 175 -24.81 1.15 10.52
CA LEU A 175 -26.04 1.57 11.16
C LEU A 175 -26.18 0.84 12.49
N PRO A 176 -26.67 1.51 13.55
CA PRO A 176 -26.95 0.85 14.80
C PRO A 176 -28.05 -0.22 14.61
N ALA A 177 -28.00 -1.26 15.42
CA ALA A 177 -29.14 -2.13 15.58
C ALA A 177 -30.34 -1.36 16.18
N ASP A 178 -31.55 -1.93 16.14
CA ASP A 178 -32.70 -1.31 16.77
C ASP A 178 -32.45 -1.08 18.28
N TYR A 179 -32.50 0.19 18.67
CA TYR A 179 -32.21 0.65 20.01
C TYR A 179 -33.48 1.03 20.82
N SER A 180 -34.66 0.67 20.35
CA SER A 180 -35.95 0.95 20.99
C SER A 180 -35.97 0.51 22.46
N ASN A 181 -35.41 -0.67 22.78
CA ASN A 181 -35.34 -1.16 24.13
C ASN A 181 -34.49 -0.28 25.07
N LEU A 182 -33.43 0.34 24.55
CA LEU A 182 -32.59 1.26 25.35
C LEU A 182 -33.37 2.54 25.68
N ILE A 183 -34.16 3.05 24.74
CA ILE A 183 -35.01 4.21 24.97
C ILE A 183 -36.06 3.93 26.03
N LEU A 184 -36.74 2.77 25.94
CA LEU A 184 -37.75 2.37 26.89
C LEU A 184 -37.20 2.20 28.31
N GLN A 185 -35.95 1.73 28.44
CA GLN A 185 -35.30 1.59 29.76
C GLN A 185 -34.82 2.94 30.31
N ALA A 186 -34.40 3.87 29.47
CA ALA A 186 -33.94 5.20 29.86
C ALA A 186 -35.10 6.14 30.23
N SER A 187 -36.34 5.79 29.88
CA SER A 187 -37.58 6.57 30.17
C SER A 187 -38.29 6.15 31.44
N ARG A 188 -37.73 5.22 32.22
CA ARG A 188 -38.21 4.76 33.53
C ARG A 188 -37.39 5.39 34.64
#